data_ead5645aacde0c5b3db24f95e72b9d3d
#
_entry.id   ead5645aacde0c5b3db24f95e72b9d3d
#
_cell.length_a   1.000
_cell.length_b   1.000
_cell.length_c   1.000
_cell.angle_alpha   90.00
_cell.angle_beta   90.00
_cell.angle_gamma   90.00
#
_symmetry.space_group_name_H-M   'P 1'
#
loop_
_entity.id
_entity.type
_entity.pdbx_description
1 polymer ?
#
loop_
_entity_poly.entity_id
_entity_poly.type
_entity_poly.pdbx_seq_one_letter_code
_entity_poly.pdbx_strand_id
1 'polypeptide(L)'
;MGKGYRQQLPDRDPQETEEWIESIAAIIDLKGEERARYLLQTLIREARTRNISIPLLTTSPYVNTIPPEAEPEYPGDEDIEKKIRRIIRWNAAMMVSKANKNFAGLGGHISTYASAASLYEVGFNHFFKGKEKGYGDFIYYQGHSSPGIYSRAFLEGRLTSNQLDHFRREAFTDGLSSYPHPRLMPDFWEFPTVSMGLGPTNAIYHARFLRYLKERGIADTTNSRVWAFLGDGECDEPETLHALHLAHREKLDNLTFVINCNLQRLDGPV
;
A
#
# COMPACT_ATOMS: atom_id res chain seq x y z
N MET A 1 -13.14 -12.86 -19.76
CA MET A 1 -11.89 -13.63 -19.60
C MET A 1 -10.75 -12.64 -19.35
N GLY A 2 -10.34 -12.49 -18.10
CA GLY A 2 -9.24 -11.61 -17.71
C GLY A 2 -7.93 -12.14 -18.28
N LYS A 3 -7.19 -11.30 -18.99
CA LYS A 3 -5.82 -11.61 -19.40
C LYS A 3 -4.96 -11.60 -18.13
N GLY A 4 -4.67 -12.81 -17.61
CA GLY A 4 -3.74 -12.99 -16.50
C GLY A 4 -2.38 -12.36 -16.80
N TYR A 5 -1.69 -11.98 -15.76
CA TYR A 5 -0.32 -11.46 -15.77
C TYR A 5 0.57 -12.42 -16.54
N ARG A 6 1.05 -12.02 -17.72
CA ARG A 6 1.97 -12.84 -18.51
C ARG A 6 3.33 -12.81 -17.84
N GLN A 7 3.89 -13.99 -17.55
CA GLN A 7 5.27 -14.13 -17.13
C GLN A 7 6.20 -13.36 -18.09
N GLN A 8 7.19 -12.66 -17.54
CA GLN A 8 8.13 -11.84 -18.32
C GLN A 8 9.12 -12.68 -19.16
N LEU A 9 9.14 -14.00 -18.99
CA LEU A 9 9.98 -14.90 -19.80
C LEU A 9 9.27 -15.21 -21.11
N PRO A 10 9.94 -15.01 -22.25
CA PRO A 10 9.35 -15.37 -23.55
C PRO A 10 9.13 -16.88 -23.61
N ASP A 11 7.93 -17.28 -24.02
CA ASP A 11 7.61 -18.68 -24.32
C ASP A 11 8.40 -19.11 -25.55
N ARG A 12 9.22 -20.13 -25.40
CA ARG A 12 10.08 -20.64 -26.47
C ARG A 12 9.41 -21.72 -27.33
N ASP A 13 8.36 -22.34 -26.80
CA ASP A 13 7.56 -23.33 -27.47
C ASP A 13 6.09 -23.21 -27.08
N PRO A 14 5.36 -22.30 -27.74
CA PRO A 14 3.94 -22.06 -27.42
C PRO A 14 3.05 -23.29 -27.67
N GLN A 15 3.43 -24.16 -28.59
CA GLN A 15 2.67 -25.35 -28.86
C GLN A 15 2.76 -26.36 -27.72
N GLU A 16 3.98 -26.66 -27.25
CA GLU A 16 4.17 -27.52 -26.08
C GLU A 16 3.47 -26.96 -24.85
N THR A 17 3.53 -25.63 -24.64
CA THR A 17 2.83 -24.98 -23.55
C THR A 17 1.33 -25.18 -23.58
N GLU A 18 0.71 -25.07 -24.75
CA GLU A 18 -0.72 -25.32 -24.96
C GLU A 18 -1.09 -26.76 -24.69
N GLU A 19 -0.30 -27.72 -25.16
CA GLU A 19 -0.50 -29.15 -24.89
C GLU A 19 -0.49 -29.49 -23.40
N TRP A 20 0.39 -28.83 -22.61
CA TRP A 20 0.41 -28.98 -21.15
C TRP A 20 -0.84 -28.38 -20.50
N ILE A 21 -1.30 -27.22 -20.98
CA ILE A 21 -2.52 -26.55 -20.47
C ILE A 21 -3.75 -27.43 -20.76
N GLU A 22 -3.88 -27.93 -21.97
CA GLU A 22 -4.97 -28.84 -22.34
C GLU A 22 -4.96 -30.15 -21.54
N SER A 23 -3.76 -30.68 -21.28
CA SER A 23 -3.60 -31.91 -20.49
C SER A 23 -4.06 -31.69 -19.02
N ILE A 24 -3.72 -30.59 -18.40
CA ILE A 24 -4.18 -30.35 -17.05
C ILE A 24 -5.68 -30.03 -16.98
N ALA A 25 -6.22 -29.34 -17.99
CA ALA A 25 -7.66 -29.08 -18.10
C ALA A 25 -8.44 -30.42 -18.23
N ALA A 26 -8.01 -31.31 -19.07
CA ALA A 26 -8.61 -32.65 -19.23
C ALA A 26 -8.58 -33.48 -17.94
N ILE A 27 -7.50 -33.34 -17.15
CA ILE A 27 -7.41 -34.01 -15.84
C ILE A 27 -8.40 -33.43 -14.85
N ILE A 28 -8.56 -32.10 -14.81
CA ILE A 28 -9.56 -31.44 -13.96
C ILE A 28 -10.97 -31.96 -14.31
N ASP A 29 -11.30 -31.96 -15.59
CA ASP A 29 -12.63 -32.35 -16.07
C ASP A 29 -12.92 -33.84 -15.87
N LEU A 30 -11.95 -34.72 -16.10
CA LEU A 30 -12.16 -36.17 -16.07
C LEU A 30 -11.88 -36.80 -14.69
N LYS A 31 -10.98 -36.23 -13.91
CA LYS A 31 -10.48 -36.82 -12.65
C LYS A 31 -10.69 -35.94 -11.42
N GLY A 32 -11.14 -34.72 -11.61
CA GLY A 32 -11.40 -33.76 -10.57
C GLY A 32 -10.16 -32.99 -10.01
N GLU A 33 -10.44 -31.97 -9.22
CA GLU A 33 -9.43 -31.05 -8.67
C GLU A 33 -8.35 -31.75 -7.82
N GLU A 34 -8.72 -32.74 -7.02
CA GLU A 34 -7.77 -33.40 -6.13
C GLU A 34 -6.65 -34.12 -6.92
N ARG A 35 -7.01 -34.76 -8.02
CA ARG A 35 -6.03 -35.40 -8.90
C ARG A 35 -5.13 -34.39 -9.59
N ALA A 36 -5.69 -33.29 -10.09
CA ALA A 36 -4.93 -32.21 -10.70
C ALA A 36 -3.94 -31.59 -9.71
N ARG A 37 -4.39 -31.31 -8.46
CA ARG A 37 -3.56 -30.81 -7.37
C ARG A 37 -2.40 -31.74 -7.05
N TYR A 38 -2.66 -33.03 -6.93
CA TYR A 38 -1.63 -34.04 -6.67
C TYR A 38 -0.56 -34.05 -7.77
N LEU A 39 -0.97 -34.00 -9.04
CA LEU A 39 -0.04 -33.99 -10.17
C LEU A 39 0.82 -32.74 -10.20
N LEU A 40 0.23 -31.56 -10.01
CA LEU A 40 0.97 -30.30 -9.96
C LEU A 40 2.00 -30.31 -8.83
N GLN A 41 1.61 -30.78 -7.63
CA GLN A 41 2.54 -30.88 -6.51
C GLN A 41 3.68 -31.87 -6.81
N THR A 42 3.40 -32.97 -7.51
CA THR A 42 4.39 -33.97 -7.90
C THR A 42 5.38 -33.41 -8.91
N LEU A 43 4.90 -32.69 -9.94
CA LEU A 43 5.74 -32.02 -10.93
C LEU A 43 6.63 -30.95 -10.30
N ILE A 44 6.10 -30.13 -9.39
CA ILE A 44 6.88 -29.16 -8.64
C ILE A 44 7.97 -29.83 -7.80
N ARG A 45 7.65 -30.97 -7.17
CA ARG A 45 8.64 -31.73 -6.39
C ARG A 45 9.75 -32.27 -7.30
N GLU A 46 9.40 -32.84 -8.44
CA GLU A 46 10.36 -33.35 -9.43
C GLU A 46 11.27 -32.24 -9.96
N ALA A 47 10.71 -31.07 -10.29
CA ALA A 47 11.48 -29.92 -10.72
C ALA A 47 12.50 -29.48 -9.64
N ARG A 48 12.12 -29.48 -8.35
CA ARG A 48 13.01 -29.17 -7.25
C ARG A 48 14.14 -30.18 -7.09
N THR A 49 13.88 -31.48 -7.28
CA THR A 49 14.93 -32.52 -7.20
C THR A 49 15.98 -32.35 -8.30
N ARG A 50 15.61 -31.70 -9.41
CA ARG A 50 16.49 -31.36 -10.52
C ARG A 50 17.11 -29.96 -10.40
N ASN A 51 17.01 -29.30 -9.22
CA ASN A 51 17.51 -27.96 -8.94
C ASN A 51 16.95 -26.88 -9.89
N ILE A 52 15.74 -27.08 -10.43
CA ILE A 52 15.04 -26.04 -11.17
C ILE A 52 14.43 -25.08 -10.14
N SER A 53 14.90 -23.83 -10.18
CA SER A 53 14.31 -22.76 -9.37
C SER A 53 12.91 -22.44 -9.89
N ILE A 54 11.90 -22.91 -9.17
CA ILE A 54 10.51 -22.52 -9.43
C ILE A 54 10.22 -21.36 -8.50
N PRO A 55 9.87 -20.18 -9.02
CA PRO A 55 9.32 -19.12 -8.18
C PRO A 55 8.17 -19.72 -7.36
N LEU A 56 8.22 -19.53 -6.04
CA LEU A 56 7.08 -19.91 -5.20
C LEU A 56 5.89 -19.06 -5.65
N LEU A 57 5.03 -19.62 -6.47
CA LEU A 57 3.69 -19.10 -6.74
C LEU A 57 2.83 -19.31 -5.48
N THR A 58 3.25 -18.70 -4.39
CA THR A 58 2.51 -18.67 -3.13
C THR A 58 1.51 -17.53 -3.09
N THR A 59 1.34 -16.81 -4.18
CA THR A 59 0.22 -15.90 -4.29
C THR A 59 -1.04 -16.74 -4.50
N SER A 60 -1.88 -16.82 -3.46
CA SER A 60 -3.26 -17.23 -3.67
C SER A 60 -3.88 -16.35 -4.77
N PRO A 61 -4.69 -16.91 -5.65
CA PRO A 61 -5.36 -16.10 -6.66
C PRO A 61 -6.08 -14.94 -5.93
N TYR A 62 -5.92 -13.73 -6.46
CA TYR A 62 -6.63 -12.57 -5.93
C TYR A 62 -8.13 -12.83 -6.01
N VAL A 63 -8.75 -12.97 -4.86
CA VAL A 63 -10.20 -13.17 -4.75
C VAL A 63 -10.77 -11.98 -4.02
N ASN A 64 -11.60 -11.20 -4.71
CA ASN A 64 -12.38 -10.16 -4.07
C ASN A 64 -13.35 -10.79 -3.07
N THR A 65 -13.33 -10.29 -1.85
CA THR A 65 -14.30 -10.70 -0.83
C THR A 65 -15.71 -10.23 -1.18
N ILE A 66 -15.80 -9.11 -1.92
CA ILE A 66 -17.04 -8.57 -2.46
C ILE A 66 -17.00 -8.82 -3.97
N PRO A 67 -17.91 -9.62 -4.53
CA PRO A 67 -17.97 -9.83 -5.98
C PRO A 67 -18.46 -8.53 -6.67
N PRO A 68 -18.10 -8.31 -7.94
CA PRO A 68 -18.47 -7.08 -8.67
C PRO A 68 -19.96 -6.77 -8.67
N GLU A 69 -20.81 -7.80 -8.68
CA GLU A 69 -22.27 -7.67 -8.69
C GLU A 69 -22.85 -7.17 -7.34
N ALA A 70 -22.07 -7.32 -6.26
CA ALA A 70 -22.43 -6.85 -4.92
C ALA A 70 -21.68 -5.56 -4.54
N GLU A 71 -20.87 -5.00 -5.46
CA GLU A 71 -20.16 -3.77 -5.23
C GLU A 71 -21.14 -2.59 -5.12
N PRO A 72 -21.07 -1.78 -4.04
CA PRO A 72 -21.96 -0.63 -3.90
C PRO A 72 -21.65 0.43 -4.97
N GLU A 73 -22.67 1.21 -5.31
CA GLU A 73 -22.48 2.36 -6.22
C GLU A 73 -21.43 3.32 -5.66
N TYR A 74 -20.55 3.81 -6.53
CA TYR A 74 -19.48 4.70 -6.12
C TYR A 74 -20.07 6.03 -5.59
N PRO A 75 -19.71 6.49 -4.38
CA PRO A 75 -20.39 7.62 -3.74
C PRO A 75 -19.96 9.00 -4.24
N GLY A 76 -18.97 9.07 -5.14
CA GLY A 76 -18.37 10.31 -5.64
C GLY A 76 -18.50 10.49 -7.15
N ASP A 77 -17.92 11.57 -7.66
CA ASP A 77 -17.75 11.82 -9.09
C ASP A 77 -16.40 11.27 -9.55
N GLU A 78 -16.42 10.07 -10.14
CA GLU A 78 -15.19 9.40 -10.59
C GLU A 78 -14.35 10.23 -11.57
N ASP A 79 -14.96 11.02 -12.44
CA ASP A 79 -14.23 11.77 -13.45
C ASP A 79 -13.51 12.96 -12.84
N ILE A 80 -14.14 13.64 -11.90
CA ILE A 80 -13.51 14.71 -11.13
C ILE A 80 -12.38 14.13 -10.27
N GLU A 81 -12.62 13.05 -9.55
CA GLU A 81 -11.62 12.44 -8.68
C GLU A 81 -10.44 11.86 -9.46
N LYS A 82 -10.68 11.29 -10.64
CA LYS A 82 -9.60 10.89 -11.57
C LYS A 82 -8.75 12.08 -12.02
N LYS A 83 -9.35 13.24 -12.29
CA LYS A 83 -8.61 14.46 -12.63
C LYS A 83 -7.76 14.95 -11.46
N ILE A 84 -8.34 15.05 -10.27
CA ILE A 84 -7.62 15.46 -9.06
C ILE A 84 -6.44 14.55 -8.81
N ARG A 85 -6.65 13.23 -8.81
CA ARG A 85 -5.61 12.21 -8.61
C ARG A 85 -4.47 12.34 -9.64
N ARG A 86 -4.80 12.59 -10.91
CA ARG A 86 -3.79 12.80 -11.98
C ARG A 86 -2.96 14.05 -11.71
N ILE A 87 -3.58 15.14 -11.29
CA ILE A 87 -2.89 16.39 -10.95
C ILE A 87 -1.95 16.18 -9.77
N ILE A 88 -2.41 15.50 -8.71
CA ILE A 88 -1.59 15.21 -7.52
C ILE A 88 -0.39 14.34 -7.91
N ARG A 89 -0.60 13.26 -8.67
CA ARG A 89 0.48 12.40 -9.15
C ARG A 89 1.51 13.16 -9.99
N TRP A 90 1.02 14.02 -10.89
CA TRP A 90 1.88 14.86 -11.72
C TRP A 90 2.71 15.83 -10.87
N ASN A 91 2.08 16.55 -9.96
CA ASN A 91 2.75 17.51 -9.09
C ASN A 91 3.78 16.82 -8.18
N ALA A 92 3.47 15.64 -7.65
CA ALA A 92 4.41 14.83 -6.87
C ALA A 92 5.66 14.46 -7.70
N ALA A 93 5.45 13.97 -8.92
CA ALA A 93 6.56 13.63 -9.83
C ALA A 93 7.38 14.85 -10.23
N MET A 94 6.72 15.98 -10.52
CA MET A 94 7.40 17.23 -10.87
C MET A 94 8.18 17.82 -9.70
N MET A 95 7.65 17.78 -8.48
CA MET A 95 8.35 18.21 -7.27
C MET A 95 9.66 17.46 -7.09
N VAL A 96 9.63 16.14 -7.15
CA VAL A 96 10.82 15.28 -7.01
C VAL A 96 11.81 15.52 -8.17
N SER A 97 11.31 15.57 -9.41
CA SER A 97 12.14 15.80 -10.60
C SER A 97 12.83 17.17 -10.58
N LYS A 98 12.09 18.24 -10.24
CA LYS A 98 12.62 19.59 -10.11
C LYS A 98 13.68 19.69 -9.01
N ALA A 99 13.42 19.06 -7.88
CA ALA A 99 14.36 19.03 -6.75
C ALA A 99 15.69 18.35 -7.17
N ASN A 100 15.64 17.22 -7.84
CA ASN A 100 16.84 16.52 -8.32
C ASN A 100 17.59 17.27 -9.45
N LYS A 101 16.88 18.01 -10.27
CA LYS A 101 17.51 18.88 -11.29
C LYS A 101 18.29 20.02 -10.65
N ASN A 102 17.77 20.59 -9.56
CA ASN A 102 18.38 21.71 -8.87
C ASN A 102 19.47 21.29 -7.88
N PHE A 103 19.34 20.10 -7.31
CA PHE A 103 20.22 19.58 -6.27
C PHE A 103 20.59 18.13 -6.60
N ALA A 104 21.74 17.94 -7.27
CA ALA A 104 22.21 16.62 -7.70
C ALA A 104 22.31 15.64 -6.51
N GLY A 105 21.76 14.44 -6.68
CA GLY A 105 21.81 13.39 -5.66
C GLY A 105 20.83 13.54 -4.50
N LEU A 106 19.89 14.49 -4.57
CA LEU A 106 18.89 14.70 -3.51
C LEU A 106 18.00 13.48 -3.32
N GLY A 107 17.65 12.80 -4.40
CA GLY A 107 16.79 11.61 -4.35
C GLY A 107 15.31 11.96 -4.18
N GLY A 108 14.55 10.99 -3.72
CA GLY A 108 13.10 11.05 -3.53
C GLY A 108 12.41 9.87 -4.19
N HIS A 109 11.22 9.53 -3.73
CA HIS A 109 10.46 8.38 -4.21
C HIS A 109 9.21 8.86 -4.96
N ILE A 110 8.99 8.33 -6.17
CA ILE A 110 7.83 8.62 -6.99
C ILE A 110 6.91 7.41 -7.08
N SER A 111 7.48 6.21 -7.23
CA SER A 111 6.75 4.97 -7.54
C SER A 111 5.76 4.57 -6.45
N THR A 112 6.13 4.70 -5.19
CA THR A 112 5.27 4.32 -4.06
C THR A 112 3.95 5.08 -4.07
N TYR A 113 4.00 6.40 -4.20
CA TYR A 113 2.75 7.17 -4.30
C TYR A 113 2.03 6.90 -5.62
N ALA A 114 2.76 6.74 -6.73
CA ALA A 114 2.15 6.48 -8.03
C ALA A 114 1.27 5.21 -8.02
N SER A 115 1.70 4.15 -7.32
CA SER A 115 0.92 2.92 -7.14
C SER A 115 -0.20 3.06 -6.10
N ALA A 116 0.03 3.80 -5.01
CA ALA A 116 -0.90 3.97 -3.92
C ALA A 116 -1.88 5.15 -4.08
N ALA A 117 -1.78 5.93 -5.16
CA ALA A 117 -2.53 7.18 -5.31
C ALA A 117 -4.05 7.00 -5.17
N SER A 118 -4.62 5.93 -5.74
CA SER A 118 -6.05 5.66 -5.60
C SER A 118 -6.45 5.35 -4.16
N LEU A 119 -5.62 4.62 -3.42
CA LEU A 119 -5.87 4.27 -2.03
C LEU A 119 -5.91 5.53 -1.16
N TYR A 120 -4.96 6.45 -1.35
CA TYR A 120 -4.93 7.71 -0.60
C TYR A 120 -6.07 8.64 -0.99
N GLU A 121 -6.32 8.84 -2.28
CA GLU A 121 -7.35 9.78 -2.72
C GLU A 121 -8.75 9.33 -2.31
N VAL A 122 -9.06 8.04 -2.41
CA VAL A 122 -10.32 7.48 -1.90
C VAL A 122 -10.39 7.60 -0.37
N GLY A 123 -9.27 7.37 0.32
CA GLY A 123 -9.20 7.59 1.77
C GLY A 123 -9.54 9.03 2.15
N PHE A 124 -8.93 10.01 1.52
CA PHE A 124 -9.19 11.43 1.78
C PHE A 124 -10.60 11.89 1.40
N ASN A 125 -11.12 11.39 0.30
CA ASN A 125 -12.41 11.87 -0.22
C ASN A 125 -13.60 11.23 0.50
N HIS A 126 -13.47 9.97 0.98
CA HIS A 126 -14.64 9.21 1.42
C HIS A 126 -14.53 8.57 2.82
N PHE A 127 -13.32 8.40 3.35
CA PHE A 127 -13.14 7.63 4.59
C PHE A 127 -12.57 8.42 5.75
N PHE A 128 -11.54 9.23 5.52
CA PHE A 128 -10.83 9.88 6.62
C PHE A 128 -11.66 11.02 7.22
N LYS A 129 -11.77 11.02 8.53
CA LYS A 129 -12.50 12.03 9.28
C LYS A 129 -11.53 13.10 9.81
N GLY A 130 -11.77 14.35 9.48
CA GLY A 130 -11.06 15.49 10.04
C GLY A 130 -11.36 15.69 11.52
N LYS A 131 -10.59 16.59 12.17
CA LYS A 131 -10.66 16.87 13.60
C LYS A 131 -11.67 17.95 13.99
N GLU A 132 -12.45 18.46 13.06
CA GLU A 132 -13.40 19.57 13.28
C GLU A 132 -14.52 19.22 14.29
N LYS A 133 -14.84 17.93 14.42
CA LYS A 133 -15.92 17.46 15.30
C LYS A 133 -15.44 16.44 16.34
N GLY A 134 -14.20 16.57 16.80
CA GLY A 134 -13.59 15.67 17.79
C GLY A 134 -12.16 15.30 17.47
N TYR A 135 -11.72 14.11 17.86
CA TYR A 135 -10.36 13.68 17.65
C TYR A 135 -10.05 13.32 16.17
N GLY A 136 -11.08 13.08 15.33
CA GLY A 136 -10.90 12.65 13.96
C GLY A 136 -10.22 11.29 13.83
N ASP A 137 -9.70 11.02 12.65
CA ASP A 137 -8.92 9.81 12.36
C ASP A 137 -7.42 10.09 12.43
N PHE A 138 -6.65 9.04 12.65
CA PHE A 138 -5.18 9.09 12.74
C PHE A 138 -4.57 8.23 11.64
N ILE A 139 -3.69 8.81 10.84
CA ILE A 139 -3.20 8.18 9.62
C ILE A 139 -1.69 8.01 9.67
N TYR A 140 -1.25 6.76 9.65
CA TYR A 140 0.14 6.37 9.48
C TYR A 140 0.41 6.20 7.99
N TYR A 141 0.87 7.28 7.35
CA TYR A 141 1.20 7.25 5.92
C TYR A 141 2.43 6.39 5.67
N GLN A 142 2.45 5.61 4.59
CA GLN A 142 3.68 4.99 4.14
C GLN A 142 4.71 6.09 3.84
N GLY A 143 5.87 6.05 4.49
CA GLY A 143 6.83 7.16 4.47
C GLY A 143 7.27 7.58 3.06
N HIS A 144 7.47 6.61 2.17
CA HIS A 144 7.85 6.83 0.77
C HIS A 144 6.75 7.47 -0.09
N SER A 145 5.52 7.54 0.41
CA SER A 145 4.40 8.22 -0.27
C SER A 145 4.32 9.73 0.03
N SER A 146 5.19 10.26 0.89
CA SER A 146 5.17 11.68 1.29
C SER A 146 5.10 12.69 0.14
N PRO A 147 5.74 12.49 -1.04
CA PRO A 147 5.60 13.43 -2.16
C PRO A 147 4.15 13.64 -2.60
N GLY A 148 3.34 12.60 -2.62
CA GLY A 148 1.92 12.71 -2.94
C GLY A 148 1.12 13.45 -1.88
N ILE A 149 1.41 13.20 -0.61
CA ILE A 149 0.74 13.89 0.51
C ILE A 149 1.07 15.39 0.47
N TYR A 150 2.32 15.76 0.23
CA TYR A 150 2.70 17.17 0.04
C TYR A 150 1.99 17.81 -1.17
N SER A 151 1.94 17.08 -2.27
CA SER A 151 1.27 17.56 -3.49
C SER A 151 -0.23 17.80 -3.26
N ARG A 152 -0.90 16.91 -2.53
CA ARG A 152 -2.29 17.10 -2.14
C ARG A 152 -2.45 18.31 -1.23
N ALA A 153 -1.66 18.41 -0.19
CA ALA A 153 -1.69 19.53 0.76
C ALA A 153 -1.42 20.90 0.08
N PHE A 154 -0.59 20.90 -0.97
CA PHE A 154 -0.39 22.09 -1.80
C PHE A 154 -1.66 22.49 -2.55
N LEU A 155 -2.37 21.54 -3.15
CA LEU A 155 -3.65 21.82 -3.82
C LEU A 155 -4.74 22.29 -2.85
N GLU A 156 -4.67 21.85 -1.60
CA GLU A 156 -5.55 22.29 -0.51
C GLU A 156 -5.16 23.66 0.07
N GLY A 157 -4.08 24.28 -0.42
CA GLY A 157 -3.59 25.57 0.07
C GLY A 157 -2.86 25.51 1.42
N ARG A 158 -2.53 24.32 1.91
CA ARG A 158 -1.82 24.12 3.18
C ARG A 158 -0.30 24.26 3.06
N LEU A 159 0.24 24.10 1.87
CA LEU A 159 1.65 24.28 1.55
C LEU A 159 1.82 25.30 0.41
N THR A 160 2.97 25.95 0.39
CA THR A 160 3.33 26.94 -0.64
C THR A 160 4.21 26.31 -1.72
N SER A 161 4.27 26.93 -2.89
CA SER A 161 5.19 26.51 -3.96
C SER A 161 6.66 26.60 -3.53
N ASN A 162 7.00 27.59 -2.70
CA ASN A 162 8.36 27.70 -2.15
C ASN A 162 8.74 26.49 -1.30
N GLN A 163 7.83 26.00 -0.46
CA GLN A 163 8.07 24.79 0.32
C GLN A 163 8.26 23.55 -0.56
N LEU A 164 7.46 23.40 -1.63
CA LEU A 164 7.63 22.32 -2.59
C LEU A 164 8.98 22.39 -3.33
N ASP A 165 9.43 23.59 -3.68
CA ASP A 165 10.73 23.81 -4.32
C ASP A 165 11.92 23.44 -3.40
N HIS A 166 11.68 23.41 -2.10
CA HIS A 166 12.64 22.97 -1.09
C HIS A 166 12.34 21.56 -0.53
N PHE A 167 11.78 20.69 -1.37
CA PHE A 167 11.57 19.28 -1.01
C PHE A 167 12.89 18.60 -0.60
N ARG A 168 12.90 17.91 0.55
CA ARG A 168 14.07 17.26 1.17
C ARG A 168 15.21 18.22 1.56
N ARG A 169 14.88 19.48 1.82
CA ARG A 169 15.84 20.50 2.24
C ARG A 169 15.52 21.13 3.58
N GLU A 170 14.83 20.39 4.41
CA GLU A 170 14.40 20.80 5.75
C GLU A 170 15.54 21.23 6.68
N ALA A 171 16.75 20.71 6.48
CA ALA A 171 17.91 21.06 7.30
C ALA A 171 18.51 22.45 6.98
N PHE A 172 18.20 23.01 5.83
CA PHE A 172 18.83 24.24 5.33
C PHE A 172 17.83 25.38 5.08
N THR A 173 16.56 25.07 5.00
CA THR A 173 15.51 26.02 4.65
C THR A 173 14.21 25.64 5.37
N ASP A 174 13.17 26.45 5.22
CA ASP A 174 11.79 26.10 5.57
C ASP A 174 11.18 25.13 4.54
N GLY A 175 11.91 24.04 4.28
CA GLY A 175 11.57 23.05 3.28
C GLY A 175 10.80 21.86 3.85
N LEU A 176 10.38 20.99 2.94
CA LEU A 176 9.62 19.79 3.29
C LEU A 176 10.57 18.68 3.74
N SER A 177 10.21 17.99 4.80
CA SER A 177 10.98 16.84 5.28
C SER A 177 10.98 15.69 4.27
N SER A 178 12.06 14.92 4.27
CA SER A 178 12.23 13.77 3.37
C SER A 178 11.12 12.75 3.51
N TYR A 179 10.63 12.61 4.75
CA TYR A 179 9.62 11.64 5.16
C TYR A 179 8.75 12.24 6.28
N PRO A 180 7.63 11.61 6.64
CA PRO A 180 6.86 12.02 7.81
C PRO A 180 7.74 12.17 9.06
N HIS A 181 7.88 13.40 9.54
CA HIS A 181 8.76 13.72 10.65
C HIS A 181 8.18 14.83 11.53
N PRO A 182 7.46 14.49 12.61
CA PRO A 182 6.78 15.47 13.48
C PRO A 182 7.70 16.53 14.10
N ARG A 183 8.99 16.23 14.33
CA ARG A 183 9.93 17.21 14.88
C ARG A 183 10.38 18.27 13.88
N LEU A 184 10.41 17.92 12.59
CA LEU A 184 10.79 18.85 11.51
C LEU A 184 9.59 19.62 10.95
N MET A 185 8.42 19.01 10.99
CA MET A 185 7.16 19.60 10.52
C MET A 185 6.03 19.32 11.53
N PRO A 186 6.06 19.93 12.73
CA PRO A 186 5.14 19.61 13.84
C PRO A 186 3.68 19.93 13.51
N ASP A 187 3.43 20.95 12.70
CA ASP A 187 2.09 21.37 12.29
C ASP A 187 1.54 20.57 11.09
N PHE A 188 2.35 19.66 10.55
CA PHE A 188 1.97 18.90 9.36
C PHE A 188 1.92 17.39 9.62
N TRP A 189 2.95 16.80 10.22
CA TRP A 189 3.05 15.38 10.48
C TRP A 189 2.72 15.02 11.92
N GLU A 190 1.85 14.04 12.11
CA GLU A 190 1.52 13.54 13.45
C GLU A 190 2.43 12.39 13.89
N PHE A 191 2.86 11.54 12.93
CA PHE A 191 3.61 10.32 13.23
C PHE A 191 4.84 10.17 12.33
N PRO A 192 5.96 9.68 12.89
CA PRO A 192 7.09 9.24 12.08
C PRO A 192 6.79 7.83 11.52
N THR A 193 6.90 7.65 10.21
CA THR A 193 6.49 6.39 9.55
C THR A 193 7.54 5.80 8.62
N VAL A 194 8.79 6.24 8.71
CA VAL A 194 9.87 5.78 7.82
C VAL A 194 10.44 4.42 8.19
N SER A 195 10.43 4.06 9.47
CA SER A 195 10.94 2.75 9.89
C SER A 195 9.98 1.65 9.44
N MET A 196 10.37 0.93 8.40
CA MET A 196 9.61 -0.20 7.88
C MET A 196 9.39 -1.24 8.98
N GLY A 197 8.18 -1.78 9.05
CA GLY A 197 7.75 -2.70 10.09
C GLY A 197 7.33 -2.05 11.41
N LEU A 198 7.84 -0.88 11.78
CA LEU A 198 7.48 -0.21 13.04
C LEU A 198 6.21 0.63 12.93
N GLY A 199 5.86 1.13 11.75
CA GLY A 199 4.61 1.86 11.51
C GLY A 199 3.37 1.08 11.95
N PRO A 200 3.18 -0.17 11.49
CA PRO A 200 2.08 -1.03 11.90
C PRO A 200 2.02 -1.27 13.40
N THR A 201 3.17 -1.52 14.04
CA THR A 201 3.25 -1.71 15.49
C THR A 201 2.82 -0.48 16.26
N ASN A 202 3.28 0.71 15.84
CA ASN A 202 2.87 1.97 16.46
C ASN A 202 1.37 2.24 16.28
N ALA A 203 0.82 1.93 15.10
CA ALA A 203 -0.61 2.06 14.83
C ALA A 203 -1.45 1.17 15.77
N ILE A 204 -1.00 -0.05 16.05
CA ILE A 204 -1.65 -0.96 17.01
C ILE A 204 -1.67 -0.36 18.41
N TYR A 205 -0.52 0.11 18.91
CA TYR A 205 -0.46 0.72 20.24
C TYR A 205 -1.31 1.97 20.32
N HIS A 206 -1.38 2.75 19.25
CA HIS A 206 -2.26 3.91 19.17
C HIS A 206 -3.74 3.49 19.23
N ALA A 207 -4.16 2.51 18.43
CA ALA A 207 -5.54 2.01 18.44
C ALA A 207 -5.94 1.46 19.82
N ARG A 208 -5.04 0.72 20.49
CA ARG A 208 -5.23 0.28 21.88
C ARG A 208 -5.38 1.46 22.84
N PHE A 209 -4.55 2.47 22.68
CA PHE A 209 -4.58 3.64 23.54
C PHE A 209 -5.88 4.44 23.39
N LEU A 210 -6.39 4.60 22.16
CA LEU A 210 -7.69 5.21 21.93
C LEU A 210 -8.83 4.45 22.64
N ARG A 211 -8.81 3.13 22.57
CA ARG A 211 -9.78 2.29 23.31
C ARG A 211 -9.64 2.46 24.81
N TYR A 212 -8.41 2.48 25.32
CA TYR A 212 -8.15 2.75 26.74
C TYR A 212 -8.71 4.10 27.18
N LEU A 213 -8.49 5.17 26.43
CA LEU A 213 -9.01 6.50 26.75
C LEU A 213 -10.55 6.51 26.82
N LYS A 214 -11.20 5.87 25.85
CA LYS A 214 -12.65 5.72 25.82
C LYS A 214 -13.17 4.93 27.03
N GLU A 215 -12.60 3.77 27.28
CA GLU A 215 -13.05 2.84 28.34
C GLU A 215 -12.82 3.41 29.76
N ARG A 216 -11.82 4.28 29.89
CA ARG A 216 -11.56 5.01 31.14
C ARG A 216 -12.39 6.29 31.28
N GLY A 217 -13.18 6.64 30.26
CA GLY A 217 -13.92 7.90 30.26
C GLY A 217 -13.05 9.17 30.25
N ILE A 218 -11.79 9.05 29.79
CA ILE A 218 -10.84 10.17 29.73
C ILE A 218 -11.11 11.03 28.49
N ALA A 219 -11.43 10.38 27.36
CA ALA A 219 -11.72 11.04 26.10
C ALA A 219 -12.72 10.22 25.27
N ASP A 220 -13.61 10.90 24.54
CA ASP A 220 -14.53 10.23 23.61
C ASP A 220 -13.83 9.99 22.26
N THR A 221 -13.26 8.84 22.13
CA THR A 221 -12.60 8.36 20.91
C THR A 221 -13.43 7.32 20.16
N THR A 222 -14.74 7.24 20.42
CA THR A 222 -15.64 6.22 19.86
C THR A 222 -15.64 6.20 18.34
N ASN A 223 -15.57 7.37 17.71
CA ASN A 223 -15.62 7.52 16.26
C ASN A 223 -14.25 7.65 15.60
N SER A 224 -13.16 7.62 16.38
CA SER A 224 -11.80 7.73 15.87
C SER A 224 -11.27 6.39 15.38
N ARG A 225 -10.65 6.39 14.22
CA ARG A 225 -9.99 5.23 13.63
C ARG A 225 -8.52 5.49 13.43
N VAL A 226 -7.75 4.43 13.44
CA VAL A 226 -6.33 4.45 13.05
C VAL A 226 -6.20 3.75 11.71
N TRP A 227 -5.58 4.42 10.74
CA TRP A 227 -5.29 3.89 9.41
C TRP A 227 -3.79 3.74 9.25
N ALA A 228 -3.32 2.58 8.85
CA ALA A 228 -1.90 2.35 8.62
C ALA A 228 -1.67 1.87 7.18
N PHE A 229 -0.93 2.66 6.42
CA PHE A 229 -0.58 2.36 5.03
C PHE A 229 0.76 1.67 4.96
N LEU A 230 0.80 0.51 4.31
CA LEU A 230 1.94 -0.39 4.22
C LEU A 230 2.22 -0.74 2.76
N GLY A 231 3.48 -1.03 2.44
CA GLY A 231 3.82 -1.76 1.21
C GLY A 231 3.73 -3.28 1.43
N ASP A 232 3.48 -4.03 0.38
CA ASP A 232 3.52 -5.49 0.42
C ASP A 232 4.91 -6.02 0.78
N GLY A 233 5.98 -5.43 0.24
CA GLY A 233 7.35 -5.74 0.65
C GLY A 233 7.66 -5.41 2.12
N GLU A 234 7.00 -4.41 2.70
CA GLU A 234 7.09 -4.10 4.13
C GLU A 234 6.44 -5.19 5.00
N CYS A 235 5.52 -5.96 4.44
CA CYS A 235 4.90 -7.08 5.15
C CYS A 235 5.86 -8.27 5.36
N ASP A 236 7.00 -8.30 4.68
CA ASP A 236 8.06 -9.29 4.92
C ASP A 236 8.81 -9.05 6.23
N GLU A 237 8.72 -7.83 6.78
CA GLU A 237 9.34 -7.52 8.07
C GLU A 237 8.64 -8.29 9.20
N PRO A 238 9.42 -8.98 10.06
CA PRO A 238 8.85 -9.77 11.17
C PRO A 238 7.94 -8.95 12.08
N GLU A 239 8.26 -7.68 12.30
CA GLU A 239 7.48 -6.75 13.10
C GLU A 239 6.10 -6.50 12.50
N THR A 240 5.98 -6.41 11.18
CA THR A 240 4.69 -6.23 10.49
C THR A 240 3.82 -7.47 10.64
N LEU A 241 4.35 -8.65 10.39
CA LEU A 241 3.60 -9.91 10.54
C LEU A 241 3.13 -10.10 11.99
N HIS A 242 4.03 -9.83 12.95
CA HIS A 242 3.66 -9.90 14.36
C HIS A 242 2.58 -8.87 14.72
N ALA A 243 2.66 -7.68 14.16
CA ALA A 243 1.67 -6.64 14.36
C ALA A 243 0.27 -7.07 13.90
N LEU A 244 0.14 -7.71 12.74
CA LEU A 244 -1.15 -8.22 12.24
C LEU A 244 -1.75 -9.26 13.20
N HIS A 245 -0.94 -10.19 13.69
CA HIS A 245 -1.39 -11.18 14.67
C HIS A 245 -1.81 -10.54 16.00
N LEU A 246 -1.06 -9.55 16.47
CA LEU A 246 -1.38 -8.82 17.69
C LEU A 246 -2.71 -8.06 17.55
N ALA A 247 -2.92 -7.34 16.45
CA ALA A 247 -4.16 -6.63 16.18
C ALA A 247 -5.38 -7.56 16.19
N HIS A 248 -5.26 -8.74 15.56
CA HIS A 248 -6.31 -9.75 15.56
C HIS A 248 -6.60 -10.28 16.97
N ARG A 249 -5.57 -10.66 17.73
CA ARG A 249 -5.71 -11.15 19.10
C ARG A 249 -6.39 -10.14 20.02
N GLU A 250 -6.05 -8.87 19.86
CA GLU A 250 -6.62 -7.76 20.63
C GLU A 250 -8.00 -7.29 20.11
N LYS A 251 -8.46 -7.84 18.99
CA LYS A 251 -9.74 -7.50 18.34
C LYS A 251 -9.88 -5.98 18.14
N LEU A 252 -8.85 -5.36 17.55
CA LEU A 252 -8.83 -3.92 17.31
C LEU A 252 -9.72 -3.55 16.11
N ASP A 253 -10.97 -3.26 16.36
CA ASP A 253 -11.98 -2.87 15.37
C ASP A 253 -11.90 -1.39 14.93
N ASN A 254 -11.07 -0.61 15.62
CA ASN A 254 -10.76 0.78 15.31
C ASN A 254 -9.45 0.96 14.54
N LEU A 255 -8.86 -0.12 14.03
CA LEU A 255 -7.63 -0.14 13.24
C LEU A 255 -7.90 -0.72 11.85
N THR A 256 -7.38 -0.06 10.81
CA THR A 256 -7.43 -0.54 9.42
C THR A 256 -6.02 -0.52 8.84
N PHE A 257 -5.54 -1.67 8.35
CA PHE A 257 -4.35 -1.76 7.52
C PHE A 257 -4.72 -1.64 6.05
N VAL A 258 -4.05 -0.74 5.33
CA VAL A 258 -4.19 -0.56 3.89
C VAL A 258 -2.88 -0.98 3.24
N ILE A 259 -2.89 -2.14 2.61
CA ILE A 259 -1.69 -2.72 2.00
C ILE A 259 -1.66 -2.39 0.51
N ASN A 260 -0.64 -1.62 0.09
CA ASN A 260 -0.37 -1.35 -1.31
C ASN A 260 0.33 -2.57 -1.93
N CYS A 261 -0.46 -3.50 -2.44
CA CYS A 261 0.01 -4.74 -3.06
C CYS A 261 0.37 -4.48 -4.53
N ASN A 262 1.56 -3.95 -4.76
CA ASN A 262 2.07 -3.66 -6.11
C ASN A 262 3.06 -4.73 -6.62
N LEU A 263 3.30 -5.78 -5.84
CA LEU A 263 4.18 -6.92 -6.16
C LEU A 263 5.64 -6.52 -6.43
N GLN A 264 6.09 -5.43 -5.82
CA GLN A 264 7.41 -4.85 -6.08
C GLN A 264 8.17 -4.55 -4.78
N ARG A 265 9.40 -5.00 -4.72
CA ARG A 265 10.41 -4.58 -3.76
C ARG A 265 11.73 -4.27 -4.47
N LEU A 266 12.73 -3.73 -3.75
CA LEU A 266 13.98 -3.27 -4.37
C LEU A 266 14.80 -4.40 -4.98
N ASP A 267 14.75 -5.57 -4.40
CA ASP A 267 15.58 -6.73 -4.73
C ASP A 267 14.85 -7.81 -5.56
N GLY A 268 13.58 -7.59 -5.89
CA GLY A 268 12.82 -8.52 -6.70
C GLY A 268 11.30 -8.39 -6.56
N PRO A 269 10.55 -9.33 -7.12
CA PRO A 269 9.11 -9.39 -6.89
C PRO A 269 8.80 -9.85 -5.45
N VAL A 270 7.65 -9.39 -4.97
CA VAL A 270 7.11 -9.84 -3.66
C VAL A 270 6.56 -11.24 -3.77
#